data_d3034e8efef444965e806bd57a849c53
#
_entry.id   d3034e8efef444965e806bd57a849c53
#
_cell.length_a   1.000
_cell.length_b   1.000
_cell.length_c   1.000
_cell.angle_alpha   90.00
_cell.angle_beta   90.00
_cell.angle_gamma   90.00
#
_symmetry.space_group_name_H-M   'P 1'
#
loop_
_entity.id
_entity.type
_entity.pdbx_description
1 polymer ?
#
loop_
_entity_poly.entity_id
_entity_poly.type
_entity_poly.pdbx_seq_one_letter_code
_entity_poly.pdbx_strand_id
1 'polypeptide(L)'
;QMYETKLRDHQVGSAQVLLTHADLADRERYLNARSTLLTLLRLGVVPVINENDTVVNDEIKFGDNDTLGALVANLVDADVLIILTDQPGLYTADPRSNPAAEFVHQARAGDPALEAMAGGAGSSIGKGGMLTKILAAKRAAGSGTSTVIAWGREHNVLLRLCQGESIGTALLAPTQKLQARKQWMLDHLQLPGAVQVDAGAAAKLQTAGKSLLPIGMVAVSGEFSRGDVIAVRNPEGQEIARGLANYSSAEARLLCKHSSSEIAQVLGYSAEPEMLHRDNMVVLH
;
A
#
# COMPACT_ATOMS: atom_id res chain seq x y z
N GLN A 1 5.46 -19.89 14.89
CA GLN A 1 6.33 -21.10 15.00
C GLN A 1 6.38 -21.90 13.69
N MET A 2 5.23 -22.34 13.09
CA MET A 2 5.25 -23.18 11.86
C MET A 2 5.93 -22.49 10.67
N TYR A 3 5.55 -21.25 10.34
CA TYR A 3 6.21 -20.48 9.27
C TYR A 3 7.70 -20.24 9.57
N GLU A 4 8.00 -19.83 10.80
CA GLU A 4 9.39 -19.58 11.23
C GLU A 4 10.26 -20.82 11.04
N THR A 5 9.82 -22.00 11.48
CA THR A 5 10.56 -23.26 11.31
C THR A 5 10.80 -23.56 9.83
N LYS A 6 9.75 -23.45 8.99
CA LYS A 6 9.88 -23.74 7.57
C LYS A 6 10.74 -22.74 6.80
N LEU A 7 10.65 -21.46 7.10
CA LEU A 7 11.49 -20.44 6.47
C LEU A 7 12.95 -20.57 6.90
N ARG A 8 13.21 -20.94 8.16
CA ARG A 8 14.55 -21.19 8.68
C ARG A 8 15.23 -22.35 7.96
N ASP A 9 14.50 -23.41 7.57
CA ASP A 9 15.05 -24.52 6.76
C ASP A 9 15.65 -24.02 5.43
N HIS A 10 15.19 -22.86 4.95
CA HIS A 10 15.66 -22.19 3.74
C HIS A 10 16.57 -20.97 4.03
N GLN A 11 17.03 -20.79 5.26
CA GLN A 11 17.85 -19.64 5.70
C GLN A 11 17.14 -18.27 5.51
N VAL A 12 15.82 -18.25 5.51
CA VAL A 12 15.01 -17.04 5.41
C VAL A 12 14.48 -16.64 6.79
N GLY A 13 14.75 -15.41 7.19
CA GLY A 13 14.20 -14.84 8.42
C GLY A 13 12.70 -14.59 8.31
N SER A 14 11.99 -14.66 9.43
CA SER A 14 10.58 -14.26 9.50
C SER A 14 10.31 -13.41 10.72
N ALA A 15 9.33 -12.51 10.63
CA ALA A 15 8.88 -11.67 11.73
C ALA A 15 7.37 -11.73 11.83
N GLN A 16 6.84 -12.00 13.04
CA GLN A 16 5.41 -11.86 13.28
C GLN A 16 5.04 -10.39 13.43
N VAL A 17 4.05 -9.93 12.70
CA VAL A 17 3.51 -8.57 12.76
C VAL A 17 2.01 -8.66 13.01
N LEU A 18 1.56 -8.02 14.09
CA LEU A 18 0.14 -7.96 14.44
C LEU A 18 -0.37 -6.53 14.23
N LEU A 19 -1.42 -6.38 13.43
CA LEU A 19 -2.00 -5.09 13.07
C LEU A 19 -3.44 -5.00 13.56
N THR A 20 -3.86 -3.80 13.93
CA THR A 20 -5.24 -3.47 14.23
C THR A 20 -5.81 -2.58 13.12
N HIS A 21 -7.14 -2.45 13.07
CA HIS A 21 -7.80 -1.49 12.19
C HIS A 21 -7.30 -0.05 12.46
N ALA A 22 -7.07 0.30 13.73
CA ALA A 22 -6.54 1.61 14.10
C ALA A 22 -5.14 1.87 13.52
N ASP A 23 -4.29 0.84 13.40
CA ASP A 23 -2.94 0.99 12.83
C ASP A 23 -2.97 1.28 11.32
N LEU A 24 -4.07 0.99 10.63
CA LEU A 24 -4.25 1.25 9.21
C LEU A 24 -5.19 2.43 8.92
N ALA A 25 -5.99 2.87 9.90
CA ALA A 25 -6.89 4.01 9.79
C ALA A 25 -6.22 5.31 10.24
N ASP A 26 -5.41 5.25 11.30
CA ASP A 26 -4.63 6.38 11.78
C ASP A 26 -3.39 6.58 10.92
N ARG A 27 -3.14 7.82 10.50
CA ARG A 27 -2.10 8.11 9.52
C ARG A 27 -0.69 7.90 10.05
N GLU A 28 -0.41 8.29 11.28
CA GLU A 28 0.91 8.12 11.89
C GLU A 28 1.23 6.64 12.09
N ARG A 29 0.27 5.88 12.61
CA ARG A 29 0.38 4.43 12.79
C ARG A 29 0.55 3.71 11.46
N TYR A 30 -0.21 4.11 10.43
CA TYR A 30 -0.09 3.60 9.07
C TYR A 30 1.35 3.73 8.54
N LEU A 31 1.97 4.91 8.70
CA LEU A 31 3.33 5.14 8.23
C LEU A 31 4.37 4.36 9.04
N ASN A 32 4.17 4.22 10.34
CA ASN A 32 5.04 3.41 11.19
C ASN A 32 4.96 1.92 10.81
N ALA A 33 3.77 1.38 10.59
CA ALA A 33 3.56 0.02 10.10
C ALA A 33 4.21 -0.16 8.70
N ARG A 34 4.01 0.79 7.78
CA ARG A 34 4.64 0.78 6.46
C ARG A 34 6.17 0.77 6.55
N SER A 35 6.75 1.67 7.32
CA SER A 35 8.22 1.75 7.50
C SER A 35 8.80 0.46 8.06
N THR A 36 8.14 -0.12 9.06
CA THR A 36 8.52 -1.40 9.65
C THR A 36 8.50 -2.53 8.63
N LEU A 37 7.38 -2.70 7.90
CA LEU A 37 7.23 -3.75 6.90
C LEU A 37 8.24 -3.62 5.76
N LEU A 38 8.42 -2.41 5.21
CA LEU A 38 9.40 -2.16 4.15
C LEU A 38 10.83 -2.40 4.63
N THR A 39 11.14 -2.12 5.90
CA THR A 39 12.45 -2.42 6.49
C THR A 39 12.69 -3.92 6.61
N LEU A 40 11.70 -4.70 7.08
CA LEU A 40 11.79 -6.16 7.11
C LEU A 40 12.05 -6.73 5.72
N LEU A 41 11.28 -6.27 4.71
CA LEU A 41 11.46 -6.72 3.33
C LEU A 41 12.86 -6.38 2.78
N ARG A 42 13.39 -5.18 3.06
CA ARG A 42 14.77 -4.80 2.67
C ARG A 42 15.83 -5.67 3.33
N LEU A 43 15.58 -6.16 4.52
CA LEU A 43 16.46 -7.08 5.24
C LEU A 43 16.31 -8.54 4.79
N GLY A 44 15.44 -8.84 3.83
CA GLY A 44 15.15 -10.21 3.39
C GLY A 44 14.35 -11.02 4.41
N VAL A 45 13.67 -10.35 5.34
CA VAL A 45 12.82 -10.98 6.35
C VAL A 45 11.38 -11.01 5.87
N VAL A 46 10.75 -12.19 5.92
CA VAL A 46 9.34 -12.37 5.53
C VAL A 46 8.43 -11.97 6.70
N PRO A 47 7.61 -10.89 6.55
CA PRO A 47 6.63 -10.54 7.57
C PRO A 47 5.44 -11.50 7.50
N VAL A 48 5.13 -12.15 8.61
CA VAL A 48 3.93 -12.98 8.79
C VAL A 48 2.91 -12.14 9.56
N ILE A 49 1.89 -11.68 8.86
CA ILE A 49 0.97 -10.66 9.35
C ILE A 49 -0.36 -11.29 9.74
N ASN A 50 -0.95 -10.85 10.85
CA ASN A 50 -2.30 -11.19 11.26
C ASN A 50 -2.95 -10.02 12.01
N GLU A 51 -4.25 -10.10 12.24
CA GLU A 51 -4.96 -9.17 13.10
C GLU A 51 -4.53 -9.36 14.57
N ASN A 52 -4.44 -8.26 15.34
CA ASN A 52 -4.18 -8.30 16.77
C ASN A 52 -5.50 -8.46 17.55
N ASP A 53 -6.01 -9.67 17.57
CA ASP A 53 -7.27 -10.01 18.26
C ASP A 53 -7.26 -9.76 19.78
N THR A 54 -6.08 -9.58 20.40
CA THR A 54 -5.97 -9.41 21.85
C THR A 54 -6.33 -8.01 22.34
N VAL A 55 -6.27 -7.01 21.48
CA VAL A 55 -6.48 -5.59 21.82
C VAL A 55 -7.66 -4.95 21.08
N VAL A 56 -8.41 -5.73 20.31
CA VAL A 56 -9.50 -5.23 19.45
C VAL A 56 -10.84 -5.78 19.94
N ASN A 57 -11.81 -4.88 20.19
CA ASN A 57 -13.19 -5.24 20.45
C ASN A 57 -13.91 -5.66 19.17
N ASP A 58 -14.93 -6.51 19.25
CA ASP A 58 -15.64 -7.11 18.11
C ASP A 58 -16.21 -6.09 17.10
N GLU A 59 -16.43 -4.84 17.52
CA GLU A 59 -16.96 -3.76 16.69
C GLU A 59 -15.94 -3.14 15.73
N ILE A 60 -14.62 -3.40 15.91
CA ILE A 60 -13.53 -2.74 15.20
C ILE A 60 -12.59 -3.74 14.49
N LYS A 61 -13.06 -4.95 14.23
CA LYS A 61 -12.28 -5.98 13.53
C LYS A 61 -12.27 -5.77 12.00
N PHE A 62 -11.20 -6.17 11.36
CA PHE A 62 -11.17 -6.24 9.87
C PHE A 62 -12.25 -7.16 9.31
N GLY A 63 -12.73 -8.09 10.11
CA GLY A 63 -13.77 -9.04 9.75
C GLY A 63 -13.28 -10.24 8.95
N ASP A 64 -12.22 -10.08 8.15
CA ASP A 64 -11.61 -11.14 7.35
C ASP A 64 -10.15 -10.83 6.96
N ASN A 65 -9.37 -11.87 6.73
CA ASN A 65 -7.98 -11.76 6.29
C ASN A 65 -7.85 -11.30 4.82
N ASP A 66 -8.89 -11.39 4.01
CA ASP A 66 -8.86 -10.89 2.63
C ASP A 66 -8.76 -9.35 2.64
N THR A 67 -9.56 -8.70 3.49
CA THR A 67 -9.51 -7.25 3.73
C THR A 67 -8.15 -6.81 4.28
N LEU A 68 -7.64 -7.51 5.30
CA LEU A 68 -6.31 -7.24 5.86
C LEU A 68 -5.23 -7.39 4.79
N GLY A 69 -5.27 -8.46 3.99
CA GLY A 69 -4.35 -8.70 2.89
C GLY A 69 -4.32 -7.57 1.87
N ALA A 70 -5.50 -7.05 1.46
CA ALA A 70 -5.61 -5.93 0.54
C ALA A 70 -5.03 -4.63 1.12
N LEU A 71 -5.27 -4.36 2.40
CA LEU A 71 -4.72 -3.18 3.08
C LEU A 71 -3.20 -3.27 3.22
N VAL A 72 -2.68 -4.44 3.56
CA VAL A 72 -1.22 -4.68 3.61
C VAL A 72 -0.60 -4.57 2.22
N ALA A 73 -1.23 -5.10 1.18
CA ALA A 73 -0.75 -4.96 -0.20
C ALA A 73 -0.61 -3.48 -0.59
N ASN A 74 -1.60 -2.64 -0.21
CA ASN A 74 -1.52 -1.19 -0.42
C ASN A 74 -0.41 -0.55 0.44
N LEU A 75 -0.25 -1.01 1.68
CA LEU A 75 0.73 -0.49 2.63
C LEU A 75 2.18 -0.67 2.14
N VAL A 76 2.48 -1.82 1.54
CA VAL A 76 3.83 -2.16 1.04
C VAL A 76 4.01 -1.92 -0.46
N ASP A 77 3.02 -1.35 -1.14
CA ASP A 77 2.98 -1.18 -2.60
C ASP A 77 3.21 -2.51 -3.36
N ALA A 78 2.54 -3.57 -2.94
CA ALA A 78 2.66 -4.87 -3.58
C ALA A 78 2.26 -4.84 -5.06
N ASP A 79 2.93 -5.60 -5.93
CA ASP A 79 2.56 -5.71 -7.35
C ASP A 79 1.35 -6.61 -7.53
N VAL A 80 1.30 -7.67 -6.73
CA VAL A 80 0.27 -8.69 -6.79
C VAL A 80 -0.16 -9.08 -5.38
N LEU A 81 -1.46 -9.19 -5.16
CA LEU A 81 -2.08 -9.85 -4.01
C LEU A 81 -2.51 -11.25 -4.45
N ILE A 82 -2.04 -12.30 -3.79
CA ILE A 82 -2.49 -13.66 -4.04
C ILE A 82 -3.36 -14.09 -2.88
N ILE A 83 -4.65 -14.37 -3.16
CA ILE A 83 -5.59 -14.91 -2.19
C ILE A 83 -5.71 -16.41 -2.41
N LEU A 84 -5.16 -17.19 -1.47
CA LEU A 84 -5.29 -18.64 -1.46
C LEU A 84 -6.58 -19.03 -0.71
N THR A 85 -7.43 -19.79 -1.37
CA THR A 85 -8.75 -20.17 -0.88
C THR A 85 -9.03 -21.66 -1.10
N ASP A 86 -10.20 -22.12 -0.70
CA ASP A 86 -10.70 -23.48 -0.91
C ASP A 86 -11.40 -23.66 -2.28
N GLN A 87 -11.44 -22.60 -3.11
CA GLN A 87 -12.03 -22.61 -4.44
C GLN A 87 -10.95 -22.43 -5.51
N PRO A 88 -11.10 -23.02 -6.71
CA PRO A 88 -10.17 -22.83 -7.82
C PRO A 88 -10.06 -21.38 -8.29
N GLY A 89 -11.09 -20.58 -8.14
CA GLY A 89 -11.20 -19.19 -8.54
C GLY A 89 -12.66 -18.74 -8.61
N LEU A 90 -12.94 -17.69 -9.38
CA LEU A 90 -14.27 -17.14 -9.58
C LEU A 90 -14.96 -17.86 -10.75
N TYR A 91 -16.26 -18.07 -10.61
CA TYR A 91 -17.17 -18.54 -11.66
C TYR A 91 -18.27 -17.52 -11.93
N THR A 92 -18.87 -17.56 -13.11
CA THR A 92 -20.00 -16.68 -13.49
C THR A 92 -21.24 -16.86 -12.61
N ALA A 93 -21.36 -18.02 -11.94
CA ALA A 93 -22.35 -18.34 -10.92
C ALA A 93 -21.79 -19.43 -9.99
N ASP A 94 -22.48 -19.78 -8.93
CA ASP A 94 -22.06 -20.90 -8.05
C ASP A 94 -22.11 -22.24 -8.81
N PRO A 95 -20.97 -22.90 -9.10
CA PRO A 95 -20.94 -24.14 -9.87
C PRO A 95 -21.63 -25.31 -9.17
N ARG A 96 -21.88 -25.21 -7.85
CA ARG A 96 -22.62 -26.24 -7.09
C ARG A 96 -24.12 -26.22 -7.37
N SER A 97 -24.65 -25.03 -7.68
CA SER A 97 -26.08 -24.81 -7.95
C SER A 97 -26.40 -24.60 -9.43
N ASN A 98 -25.41 -24.16 -10.22
CA ASN A 98 -25.58 -23.92 -11.66
C ASN A 98 -24.52 -24.68 -12.48
N PRO A 99 -24.87 -25.79 -13.12
CA PRO A 99 -23.93 -26.54 -13.97
C PRO A 99 -23.42 -25.79 -15.21
N ALA A 100 -24.08 -24.68 -15.59
CA ALA A 100 -23.65 -23.81 -16.69
C ALA A 100 -22.70 -22.71 -16.25
N ALA A 101 -22.26 -22.69 -14.98
CA ALA A 101 -21.30 -21.73 -14.48
C ALA A 101 -19.95 -21.93 -15.17
N GLU A 102 -19.45 -20.86 -15.79
CA GLU A 102 -18.16 -20.83 -16.46
C GLU A 102 -17.09 -20.27 -15.56
N PHE A 103 -15.87 -20.79 -15.67
CA PHE A 103 -14.72 -20.31 -14.90
C PHE A 103 -14.21 -18.99 -15.49
N VAL A 104 -13.99 -18.01 -14.63
CA VAL A 104 -13.45 -16.69 -14.99
C VAL A 104 -11.94 -16.70 -14.85
N HIS A 105 -11.20 -16.79 -15.96
CA HIS A 105 -9.73 -16.78 -15.94
C HIS A 105 -9.17 -15.40 -15.62
N GLN A 106 -9.79 -14.35 -16.17
CA GLN A 106 -9.32 -12.98 -16.02
C GLN A 106 -10.48 -11.99 -16.08
N ALA A 107 -10.42 -10.95 -15.27
CA ALA A 107 -11.35 -9.83 -15.31
C ALA A 107 -10.68 -8.54 -14.82
N ARG A 108 -11.37 -7.41 -14.93
CA ARG A 108 -10.92 -6.12 -14.39
C ARG A 108 -11.36 -6.02 -12.93
N ALA A 109 -10.42 -5.80 -12.01
CA ALA A 109 -10.75 -5.57 -10.61
C ALA A 109 -11.64 -4.33 -10.45
N GLY A 110 -12.69 -4.45 -9.62
CA GLY A 110 -13.68 -3.39 -9.42
C GLY A 110 -14.82 -3.35 -10.42
N ASP A 111 -14.89 -4.27 -11.39
CA ASP A 111 -16.05 -4.43 -12.26
C ASP A 111 -17.27 -4.84 -11.40
N PRO A 112 -18.39 -4.09 -11.43
CA PRO A 112 -19.59 -4.42 -10.66
C PRO A 112 -20.18 -5.82 -10.99
N ALA A 113 -19.97 -6.34 -12.19
CA ALA A 113 -20.42 -7.67 -12.57
C ALA A 113 -19.78 -8.76 -11.69
N LEU A 114 -18.55 -8.57 -11.20
CA LEU A 114 -17.87 -9.53 -10.32
C LEU A 114 -18.56 -9.66 -8.96
N GLU A 115 -19.05 -8.55 -8.42
CA GLU A 115 -19.79 -8.55 -7.15
C GLU A 115 -21.12 -9.31 -7.31
N ALA A 116 -21.78 -9.13 -8.45
CA ALA A 116 -23.01 -9.87 -8.79
C ALA A 116 -22.76 -11.39 -8.95
N MET A 117 -21.66 -11.79 -9.59
CA MET A 117 -21.26 -13.20 -9.73
C MET A 117 -20.95 -13.85 -8.37
N ALA A 118 -20.30 -13.11 -7.47
CA ALA A 118 -19.89 -13.60 -6.16
C ALA A 118 -21.02 -13.58 -5.11
N GLY A 119 -22.02 -12.72 -5.29
CA GLY A 119 -23.10 -12.43 -4.33
C GLY A 119 -24.49 -12.92 -4.75
N GLY A 120 -24.60 -13.90 -5.68
CA GLY A 120 -25.88 -14.41 -6.20
C GLY A 120 -26.93 -14.69 -5.09
N ALA A 121 -28.20 -14.50 -5.40
CA ALA A 121 -29.34 -14.60 -4.50
C ALA A 121 -29.32 -15.93 -3.68
N GLY A 122 -29.00 -15.85 -2.40
CA GLY A 122 -28.93 -17.01 -1.50
C GLY A 122 -27.56 -17.29 -0.88
N SER A 123 -26.48 -16.58 -1.26
CA SER A 123 -25.23 -16.70 -0.53
C SER A 123 -25.40 -16.01 0.84
N SER A 124 -25.43 -16.83 1.93
CA SER A 124 -25.22 -16.28 3.26
C SER A 124 -23.94 -15.45 3.23
N ILE A 125 -24.00 -14.20 3.67
CA ILE A 125 -22.81 -13.35 3.86
C ILE A 125 -21.97 -14.01 4.97
N GLY A 126 -21.32 -15.12 4.61
CA GLY A 126 -20.39 -15.83 5.48
C GLY A 126 -19.08 -15.05 5.51
N LYS A 127 -18.48 -14.89 6.68
CA LYS A 127 -17.12 -14.38 6.83
C LYS A 127 -16.18 -15.20 5.95
N GLY A 128 -15.54 -14.59 4.91
CA GLY A 128 -14.56 -15.26 4.05
C GLY A 128 -15.09 -15.85 2.73
N GLY A 129 -16.31 -15.49 2.27
CA GLY A 129 -16.86 -15.93 0.99
C GLY A 129 -16.19 -15.31 -0.25
N MET A 130 -16.61 -15.71 -1.46
CA MET A 130 -16.05 -15.17 -2.71
C MET A 130 -16.22 -13.64 -2.80
N LEU A 131 -17.33 -13.10 -2.29
CA LEU A 131 -17.59 -11.67 -2.27
C LEU A 131 -16.51 -10.89 -1.49
N THR A 132 -16.05 -11.39 -0.34
CA THR A 132 -14.98 -10.71 0.41
C THR A 132 -13.69 -10.64 -0.38
N LYS A 133 -13.38 -11.66 -1.18
CA LYS A 133 -12.20 -11.70 -2.06
C LYS A 133 -12.30 -10.73 -3.23
N ILE A 134 -13.49 -10.58 -3.81
CA ILE A 134 -13.75 -9.57 -4.86
C ILE A 134 -13.63 -8.15 -4.31
N LEU A 135 -14.17 -7.89 -3.11
CA LEU A 135 -14.06 -6.59 -2.45
C LEU A 135 -12.61 -6.28 -2.05
N ALA A 136 -11.86 -7.28 -1.59
CA ALA A 136 -10.43 -7.15 -1.31
C ALA A 136 -9.64 -6.80 -2.58
N ALA A 137 -9.92 -7.50 -3.69
CA ALA A 137 -9.31 -7.22 -4.98
C ALA A 137 -9.62 -5.81 -5.49
N LYS A 138 -10.88 -5.35 -5.36
CA LYS A 138 -11.29 -3.98 -5.69
C LYS A 138 -10.51 -2.94 -4.86
N ARG A 139 -10.32 -3.21 -3.56
CA ARG A 139 -9.53 -2.35 -2.66
C ARG A 139 -8.04 -2.32 -3.02
N ALA A 140 -7.43 -3.47 -3.28
CA ALA A 140 -6.04 -3.58 -3.72
C ALA A 140 -5.81 -2.84 -5.05
N ALA A 141 -6.75 -2.96 -5.99
CA ALA A 141 -6.70 -2.30 -7.29
C ALA A 141 -6.72 -0.76 -7.21
N GLY A 142 -7.28 -0.19 -6.13
CA GLY A 142 -7.24 1.26 -5.87
C GLY A 142 -5.82 1.81 -5.77
N SER A 143 -4.85 0.99 -5.36
CA SER A 143 -3.41 1.33 -5.34
C SER A 143 -2.63 0.73 -6.54
N GLY A 144 -3.32 0.15 -7.52
CA GLY A 144 -2.70 -0.44 -8.70
C GLY A 144 -2.16 -1.86 -8.48
N THR A 145 -2.54 -2.53 -7.39
CA THR A 145 -2.20 -3.94 -7.11
C THR A 145 -3.21 -4.86 -7.79
N SER A 146 -2.75 -5.75 -8.67
CA SER A 146 -3.58 -6.81 -9.23
C SER A 146 -3.76 -7.95 -8.22
N THR A 147 -4.87 -8.71 -8.33
CA THR A 147 -5.15 -9.81 -7.40
C THR A 147 -5.31 -11.12 -8.17
N VAL A 148 -4.77 -12.20 -7.62
CA VAL A 148 -5.02 -13.56 -8.10
C VAL A 148 -5.75 -14.34 -7.00
N ILE A 149 -6.89 -14.95 -7.33
CA ILE A 149 -7.62 -15.86 -6.45
C ILE A 149 -7.35 -17.28 -6.95
N ALA A 150 -6.76 -18.13 -6.11
CA ALA A 150 -6.37 -19.47 -6.49
C ALA A 150 -6.62 -20.50 -5.38
N TRP A 151 -6.70 -21.77 -5.75
CA TRP A 151 -6.85 -22.86 -4.80
C TRP A 151 -5.58 -23.06 -3.97
N GLY A 152 -5.71 -22.92 -2.66
CA GLY A 152 -4.56 -22.98 -1.75
C GLY A 152 -3.94 -24.35 -1.57
N ARG A 153 -4.60 -25.42 -2.03
CA ARG A 153 -4.07 -26.79 -2.02
C ARG A 153 -3.47 -27.24 -3.36
N GLU A 154 -3.46 -26.36 -4.36
CA GLU A 154 -2.78 -26.61 -5.62
C GLU A 154 -1.28 -26.78 -5.39
N HIS A 155 -0.68 -27.81 -5.99
CA HIS A 155 0.72 -28.13 -5.79
C HIS A 155 1.62 -26.99 -6.31
N ASN A 156 2.51 -26.48 -5.45
CA ASN A 156 3.45 -25.40 -5.77
C ASN A 156 2.78 -24.14 -6.37
N VAL A 157 1.54 -23.83 -5.97
CA VAL A 157 0.71 -22.76 -6.57
C VAL A 157 1.46 -21.42 -6.65
N LEU A 158 2.13 -20.99 -5.58
CA LEU A 158 2.86 -19.71 -5.57
C LEU A 158 4.04 -19.72 -6.56
N LEU A 159 4.80 -20.81 -6.58
CA LEU A 159 5.94 -20.94 -7.49
C LEU A 159 5.50 -20.92 -8.96
N ARG A 160 4.44 -21.65 -9.28
CA ARG A 160 3.87 -21.72 -10.64
C ARG A 160 3.27 -20.37 -11.08
N LEU A 161 2.60 -19.67 -10.19
CA LEU A 161 2.12 -18.29 -10.45
C LEU A 161 3.29 -17.34 -10.72
N CYS A 162 4.39 -17.42 -9.94
CA CYS A 162 5.60 -16.63 -10.19
C CYS A 162 6.26 -16.95 -11.53
N GLN A 163 6.07 -18.14 -12.07
CA GLN A 163 6.52 -18.56 -13.41
C GLN A 163 5.59 -18.11 -14.54
N GLY A 164 4.49 -17.40 -14.22
CA GLY A 164 3.52 -16.90 -15.19
C GLY A 164 2.47 -17.92 -15.62
N GLU A 165 2.32 -19.03 -14.89
CA GLU A 165 1.28 -20.00 -15.19
C GLU A 165 -0.11 -19.44 -14.85
N SER A 166 -1.08 -19.64 -15.76
CA SER A 166 -2.46 -19.19 -15.58
C SER A 166 -3.22 -20.11 -14.64
N ILE A 167 -3.10 -19.88 -13.33
CA ILE A 167 -3.81 -20.63 -12.28
C ILE A 167 -4.77 -19.66 -11.58
N GLY A 168 -6.01 -20.10 -11.38
CA GLY A 168 -7.01 -19.30 -10.69
C GLY A 168 -7.61 -18.20 -11.53
N THR A 169 -8.15 -17.18 -10.86
CA THR A 169 -8.74 -15.98 -11.48
C THR A 169 -7.83 -14.78 -11.26
N ALA A 170 -7.38 -14.15 -12.33
CA ALA A 170 -6.61 -12.91 -12.29
C ALA A 170 -7.55 -11.70 -12.38
N LEU A 171 -7.55 -10.85 -11.36
CA LEU A 171 -8.30 -9.60 -11.30
C LEU A 171 -7.31 -8.43 -11.49
N LEU A 172 -7.28 -7.88 -12.69
CA LEU A 172 -6.30 -6.88 -13.07
C LEU A 172 -6.67 -5.49 -12.57
N ALA A 173 -5.71 -4.80 -11.98
CA ALA A 173 -5.89 -3.40 -11.61
C ALA A 173 -6.04 -2.54 -12.87
N PRO A 174 -7.01 -1.61 -12.92
CA PRO A 174 -7.29 -0.78 -14.10
C PRO A 174 -6.24 0.31 -14.34
N THR A 175 -5.45 0.63 -13.33
CA THR A 175 -4.53 1.77 -13.35
C THR A 175 -3.15 1.34 -12.86
N GLN A 176 -2.09 1.87 -13.49
CA GLN A 176 -0.74 1.67 -12.96
C GLN A 176 -0.59 2.34 -11.59
N LYS A 177 0.12 1.68 -10.67
CA LYS A 177 0.35 2.13 -9.28
C LYS A 177 0.75 3.59 -9.15
N LEU A 178 1.70 4.01 -9.97
CA LEU A 178 2.22 5.37 -9.94
C LEU A 178 1.14 6.40 -10.30
N GLN A 179 0.26 6.07 -11.24
CA GLN A 179 -0.84 6.94 -11.65
C GLN A 179 -1.93 7.04 -10.58
N ALA A 180 -2.29 5.92 -9.95
CA ALA A 180 -3.29 5.89 -8.88
C ALA A 180 -2.83 6.73 -7.67
N ARG A 181 -1.57 6.61 -7.26
CA ARG A 181 -0.99 7.39 -6.16
C ARG A 181 -0.88 8.88 -6.52
N LYS A 182 -0.44 9.19 -7.73
CA LYS A 182 -0.36 10.57 -8.20
C LYS A 182 -1.73 11.23 -8.24
N GLN A 183 -2.75 10.53 -8.76
CA GLN A 183 -4.11 11.04 -8.80
C GLN A 183 -4.64 11.31 -7.38
N TRP A 184 -4.44 10.37 -6.45
CA TRP A 184 -4.86 10.55 -5.06
C TRP A 184 -4.20 11.77 -4.40
N MET A 185 -2.91 12.05 -4.66
CA MET A 185 -2.24 13.25 -4.14
C MET A 185 -2.78 14.54 -4.77
N LEU A 186 -3.16 14.50 -6.05
CA LEU A 186 -3.73 15.64 -6.76
C LEU A 186 -5.15 15.97 -6.29
N ASP A 187 -5.92 14.95 -5.88
CA ASP A 187 -7.32 15.10 -5.45
C ASP A 187 -7.46 15.76 -4.07
N HIS A 188 -6.34 15.98 -3.34
CA HIS A 188 -6.36 16.72 -2.08
C HIS A 188 -6.64 18.21 -2.31
N LEU A 189 -7.86 18.62 -1.99
CA LEU A 189 -8.32 20.01 -2.18
C LEU A 189 -7.71 20.99 -1.18
N GLN A 190 -7.38 20.53 0.05
CA GLN A 190 -6.77 21.34 1.09
C GLN A 190 -5.49 20.68 1.59
N LEU A 191 -4.38 21.42 1.54
CA LEU A 191 -3.09 20.98 2.04
C LEU A 191 -2.80 21.67 3.36
N PRO A 192 -2.38 20.91 4.42
CA PRO A 192 -2.13 21.48 5.75
C PRO A 192 -0.90 22.40 5.79
N GLY A 193 -0.02 22.29 4.78
CA GLY A 193 1.18 23.10 4.72
C GLY A 193 1.97 22.96 3.44
N ALA A 194 3.09 23.66 3.38
CA ALA A 194 4.00 23.66 2.23
C ALA A 194 5.46 23.82 2.66
N VAL A 195 6.35 23.30 1.83
CA VAL A 195 7.78 23.62 1.87
C VAL A 195 8.15 24.47 0.66
N GLN A 196 8.89 25.54 0.88
CA GLN A 196 9.49 26.34 -0.18
C GLN A 196 10.91 25.84 -0.42
N VAL A 197 11.28 25.71 -1.69
CA VAL A 197 12.60 25.21 -2.10
C VAL A 197 13.38 26.27 -2.87
N ASP A 198 14.71 26.12 -2.91
CA ASP A 198 15.54 26.98 -3.76
C ASP A 198 15.43 26.61 -5.25
N ALA A 199 15.96 27.49 -6.11
CA ALA A 199 15.91 27.31 -7.56
C ALA A 199 16.59 26.01 -8.04
N GLY A 200 17.68 25.60 -7.39
CA GLY A 200 18.40 24.37 -7.73
C GLY A 200 17.59 23.11 -7.40
N ALA A 201 16.93 23.10 -6.25
CA ALA A 201 16.03 22.01 -5.86
C ALA A 201 14.78 21.98 -6.76
N ALA A 202 14.17 23.15 -7.05
CA ALA A 202 13.02 23.26 -7.94
C ALA A 202 13.33 22.68 -9.33
N ALA A 203 14.46 23.05 -9.92
CA ALA A 203 14.89 22.53 -11.22
C ALA A 203 15.09 21.00 -11.19
N LYS A 204 15.74 20.45 -10.16
CA LYS A 204 15.97 19.01 -10.03
C LYS A 204 14.68 18.21 -9.83
N LEU A 205 13.70 18.76 -9.12
CA LEU A 205 12.39 18.14 -8.96
C LEU A 205 11.64 18.07 -10.29
N GLN A 206 11.58 19.20 -11.02
CA GLN A 206 10.82 19.29 -12.27
C GLN A 206 11.46 18.53 -13.42
N THR A 207 12.79 18.55 -13.56
CA THR A 207 13.46 17.98 -14.73
C THR A 207 13.98 16.56 -14.52
N ALA A 208 14.40 16.20 -13.30
CA ALA A 208 15.07 14.92 -13.02
C ALA A 208 14.25 13.94 -12.15
N GLY A 209 13.05 14.31 -11.72
CA GLY A 209 12.20 13.46 -10.87
C GLY A 209 12.89 12.93 -9.61
N LYS A 210 13.71 13.76 -8.96
CA LYS A 210 14.47 13.41 -7.76
C LYS A 210 13.62 13.61 -6.51
N SER A 211 14.01 12.95 -5.41
CA SER A 211 13.46 13.22 -4.07
C SER A 211 13.82 14.63 -3.59
N LEU A 212 12.97 15.23 -2.76
CA LEU A 212 13.28 16.50 -2.09
C LEU A 212 14.11 16.23 -0.84
N LEU A 213 15.34 16.70 -0.84
CA LEU A 213 16.24 16.64 0.31
C LEU A 213 16.11 17.91 1.17
N PRO A 214 16.34 17.83 2.50
CA PRO A 214 16.26 18.99 3.39
C PRO A 214 17.15 20.15 2.99
N ILE A 215 18.32 19.89 2.42
CA ILE A 215 19.24 20.92 1.95
C ILE A 215 18.65 21.86 0.89
N GLY A 216 17.69 21.37 0.10
CA GLY A 216 16.98 22.17 -0.89
C GLY A 216 15.84 23.02 -0.32
N MET A 217 15.45 22.82 0.95
CA MET A 217 14.36 23.54 1.60
C MET A 217 14.84 24.90 2.13
N VAL A 218 14.02 25.92 1.92
CA VAL A 218 14.29 27.31 2.35
C VAL A 218 13.37 27.73 3.48
N ALA A 219 12.09 27.37 3.39
CA ALA A 219 11.08 27.74 4.38
C ALA A 219 9.98 26.67 4.46
N VAL A 220 9.28 26.66 5.59
CA VAL A 220 8.14 25.79 5.88
C VAL A 220 6.96 26.64 6.32
N SER A 221 5.78 26.42 5.74
CA SER A 221 4.54 27.12 6.08
C SER A 221 3.42 26.11 6.41
N GLY A 222 2.50 26.52 7.28
CA GLY A 222 1.43 25.67 7.79
C GLY A 222 1.89 24.70 8.87
N GLU A 223 0.95 23.89 9.34
CA GLU A 223 1.20 22.84 10.34
C GLU A 223 0.77 21.49 9.75
N PHE A 224 1.70 20.56 9.71
CA PHE A 224 1.50 19.22 9.17
C PHE A 224 2.29 18.18 9.95
N SER A 225 1.79 16.97 9.92
CA SER A 225 2.42 15.79 10.51
C SER A 225 3.15 14.95 9.45
N ARG A 226 3.98 14.03 9.89
CA ARG A 226 4.57 13.01 9.03
C ARG A 226 3.46 12.29 8.28
N GLY A 227 3.60 12.20 6.94
CA GLY A 227 2.66 11.52 6.05
C GLY A 227 1.51 12.38 5.53
N ASP A 228 1.41 13.63 5.93
CA ASP A 228 0.50 14.56 5.29
C ASP A 228 0.93 14.87 3.86
N VAL A 229 -0.04 15.06 2.97
CA VAL A 229 0.22 15.61 1.65
C VAL A 229 0.48 17.10 1.80
N ILE A 230 1.66 17.54 1.40
CA ILE A 230 2.06 18.95 1.45
C ILE A 230 2.43 19.48 0.07
N ALA A 231 2.32 20.80 -0.13
CA ALA A 231 2.79 21.45 -1.33
C ALA A 231 4.32 21.66 -1.30
N VAL A 232 4.92 21.63 -2.48
CA VAL A 232 6.27 22.13 -2.71
C VAL A 232 6.18 23.36 -3.58
N ARG A 233 6.76 24.47 -3.14
CA ARG A 233 6.73 25.75 -3.84
C ARG A 233 8.12 26.19 -4.27
N ASN A 234 8.21 26.72 -5.48
CA ASN A 234 9.42 27.34 -5.99
C ASN A 234 9.73 28.70 -5.29
N PRO A 235 10.85 29.36 -5.58
CA PRO A 235 11.18 30.66 -4.97
C PRO A 235 10.11 31.76 -5.25
N GLU A 236 9.41 31.65 -6.35
CA GLU A 236 8.33 32.58 -6.76
C GLU A 236 7.00 32.30 -6.04
N GLY A 237 6.95 31.25 -5.19
CA GLY A 237 5.75 30.86 -4.44
C GLY A 237 4.77 29.98 -5.22
N GLN A 238 5.08 29.60 -6.46
CA GLN A 238 4.24 28.73 -7.27
C GLN A 238 4.36 27.29 -6.80
N GLU A 239 3.26 26.57 -6.76
CA GLU A 239 3.23 25.16 -6.43
C GLU A 239 3.77 24.33 -7.61
N ILE A 240 4.86 23.60 -7.38
CA ILE A 240 5.54 22.79 -8.40
C ILE A 240 5.42 21.28 -8.17
N ALA A 241 5.06 20.88 -6.95
CA ALA A 241 4.84 19.47 -6.62
C ALA A 241 3.95 19.31 -5.40
N ARG A 242 3.41 18.11 -5.21
CA ARG A 242 2.78 17.62 -3.96
C ARG A 242 3.39 16.31 -3.54
N GLY A 243 3.49 16.05 -2.25
CA GLY A 243 4.02 14.78 -1.79
C GLY A 243 3.76 14.51 -0.32
N LEU A 244 4.03 13.27 0.09
CA LEU A 244 3.90 12.83 1.48
C LEU A 244 5.13 13.25 2.28
N ALA A 245 4.89 14.02 3.35
CA ALA A 245 5.95 14.49 4.24
C ALA A 245 6.55 13.34 5.07
N ASN A 246 7.88 13.21 5.08
CA ASN A 246 8.58 12.26 5.92
C ASN A 246 8.85 12.80 7.34
N TYR A 247 8.69 14.10 7.53
CA TYR A 247 8.91 14.82 8.79
C TYR A 247 7.73 15.76 9.06
N SER A 248 7.46 16.06 10.32
CA SER A 248 6.47 17.07 10.72
C SER A 248 6.94 18.48 10.34
N SER A 249 6.02 19.47 10.36
CA SER A 249 6.34 20.87 10.08
C SER A 249 7.39 21.43 11.04
N ALA A 250 7.34 21.03 12.32
CA ALA A 250 8.31 21.45 13.32
C ALA A 250 9.72 20.92 13.02
N GLU A 251 9.84 19.64 12.70
CA GLU A 251 11.09 18.99 12.30
C GLU A 251 11.62 19.53 10.98
N ALA A 252 10.74 19.71 10.00
CA ALA A 252 11.09 20.27 8.70
C ALA A 252 11.68 21.67 8.79
N ARG A 253 11.19 22.52 9.73
CA ARG A 253 11.77 23.84 10.00
C ARG A 253 13.21 23.73 10.50
N LEU A 254 13.49 22.76 11.39
CA LEU A 254 14.85 22.52 11.89
C LEU A 254 15.79 21.99 10.81
N LEU A 255 15.25 21.20 9.88
CA LEU A 255 16.01 20.56 8.81
C LEU A 255 16.29 21.45 7.59
N CYS A 256 15.66 22.63 7.49
CA CYS A 256 15.93 23.55 6.37
C CYS A 256 17.42 23.83 6.19
N LYS A 257 17.92 23.66 4.96
CA LYS A 257 19.33 23.86 4.58
C LYS A 257 20.34 22.88 5.18
N HIS A 258 19.91 21.86 5.92
CA HIS A 258 20.79 20.79 6.39
C HIS A 258 20.91 19.67 5.36
N SER A 259 22.07 19.04 5.31
CA SER A 259 22.27 17.83 4.51
C SER A 259 21.56 16.62 5.14
N SER A 260 21.25 15.60 4.34
CA SER A 260 20.64 14.38 4.86
C SER A 260 21.50 13.67 5.92
N SER A 261 22.82 13.83 5.87
CA SER A 261 23.75 13.26 6.87
C SER A 261 23.67 13.96 8.24
N GLU A 262 23.15 15.18 8.31
CA GLU A 262 23.02 15.95 9.54
C GLU A 262 21.69 15.71 10.27
N ILE A 263 20.72 15.03 9.64
CA ILE A 263 19.38 14.80 10.21
C ILE A 263 19.46 14.21 11.61
N ALA A 264 20.27 13.14 11.79
CA ALA A 264 20.42 12.49 13.09
C ALA A 264 21.01 13.41 14.16
N GLN A 265 21.88 14.33 13.78
CA GLN A 265 22.47 15.31 14.69
C GLN A 265 21.46 16.41 15.08
N VAL A 266 20.63 16.85 14.13
CA VAL A 266 19.66 17.93 14.33
C VAL A 266 18.44 17.44 15.11
N LEU A 267 17.91 16.25 14.80
CA LEU A 267 16.67 15.73 15.39
C LEU A 267 16.91 14.72 16.54
N GLY A 268 18.13 14.21 16.72
CA GLY A 268 18.44 13.13 17.65
C GLY A 268 18.09 11.72 17.11
N TYR A 269 17.53 11.64 15.93
CA TYR A 269 17.20 10.39 15.22
C TYR A 269 17.21 10.62 13.70
N SER A 270 17.24 9.54 12.91
CA SER A 270 17.08 9.58 11.47
C SER A 270 16.06 8.55 11.03
N ALA A 271 15.00 8.97 10.35
CA ALA A 271 14.00 8.10 9.76
C ALA A 271 14.29 7.90 8.27
N GLU A 272 14.18 8.95 7.48
CA GLU A 272 14.37 8.94 6.02
C GLU A 272 15.36 10.05 5.63
N PRO A 273 16.18 9.85 4.59
CA PRO A 273 17.13 10.88 4.15
C PRO A 273 16.49 12.06 3.42
N GLU A 274 15.23 11.90 2.97
CA GLU A 274 14.49 12.90 2.20
C GLU A 274 13.33 13.51 3.00
N MET A 275 13.02 14.76 2.71
CA MET A 275 11.76 15.38 3.13
C MET A 275 10.55 14.77 2.40
N LEU A 276 10.68 14.56 1.08
CA LEU A 276 9.69 13.90 0.22
C LEU A 276 10.41 12.92 -0.69
N HIS A 277 10.02 11.64 -0.63
CA HIS A 277 10.54 10.64 -1.57
C HIS A 277 9.89 10.80 -2.94
N ARG A 278 10.66 10.63 -4.03
CA ARG A 278 10.18 10.78 -5.42
C ARG A 278 8.95 9.92 -5.74
N ASP A 279 8.88 8.70 -5.19
CA ASP A 279 7.77 7.77 -5.41
C ASP A 279 6.49 8.17 -4.63
N ASN A 280 6.66 9.07 -3.66
CA ASN A 280 5.60 9.66 -2.84
C ASN A 280 5.35 11.13 -3.20
N MET A 281 5.69 11.54 -4.41
CA MET A 281 5.57 12.92 -4.88
C MET A 281 5.05 12.96 -6.32
N VAL A 282 4.22 13.93 -6.62
CA VAL A 282 3.77 14.26 -7.97
C VAL A 282 4.28 15.66 -8.33
N VAL A 283 4.95 15.77 -9.45
CA VAL A 283 5.41 17.05 -10.00
C VAL A 283 4.32 17.63 -10.89
N LEU A 284 4.03 18.91 -10.72
CA LEU A 284 3.06 19.68 -11.50
C LEU A 284 3.79 20.35 -12.68
N HIS A 285 3.21 20.25 -13.87
CA HIS A 285 3.76 20.85 -15.10
C HIS A 285 2.88 21.99 -15.57
#